data_2b2548bccf803aa7d0dd391d24119bee
#
_entry.id   2b2548bccf803aa7d0dd391d24119bee
#
_cell.length_a   1.000
_cell.length_b   1.000
_cell.length_c   1.000
_cell.angle_alpha   90.00
_cell.angle_beta   90.00
_cell.angle_gamma   90.00
#
_symmetry.space_group_name_H-M   'P 1'
#
loop_
_entity.id
_entity.type
_entity.pdbx_description
1 polymer ?
#
loop_
_entity_poly.entity_id
_entity_poly.type
_entity_poly.pdbx_seq_one_letter_code
_entity_poly.pdbx_strand_id
1 'polypeptide(L)'
;MHSFNLQKFQFIDDLNIKSISKDITNLSIIYRNYSKKIKSKELIKLKQFCKKKRIKFYISNKIEECLKYDLDGLYIPSFNKQNLTKKLNLNRQTIIGSAHNHIEIRKKIEQGCKIIFLSPLFKTYKLKYLDIPRFNLTKMSFKNKFVALGGIGEKNIHKVKMLNIYGISGITMYKKKPASFKAGFNKF
;
A
#
# COMPACT_ATOMS: atom_id res chain seq x y z
N MET A 1 18.81 19.79 -0.06
CA MET A 1 18.09 18.71 0.68
C MET A 1 17.04 18.12 -0.25
N HIS A 2 17.30 16.97 -0.89
CA HIS A 2 16.27 16.32 -1.69
C HIS A 2 15.18 15.79 -0.75
N SER A 3 14.00 16.39 -0.78
CA SER A 3 12.84 15.88 -0.09
C SER A 3 12.53 14.50 -0.66
N PHE A 4 12.61 13.47 0.18
CA PHE A 4 12.29 12.09 -0.19
C PHE A 4 10.79 12.00 -0.48
N ASN A 5 10.43 12.18 -1.74
CA ASN A 5 9.03 12.25 -2.19
C ASN A 5 8.46 10.86 -2.45
N LEU A 6 8.51 9.98 -1.41
CA LEU A 6 8.00 8.62 -1.50
C LEU A 6 6.47 8.60 -1.62
N GLN A 7 5.97 7.74 -2.49
CA GLN A 7 4.55 7.42 -2.55
C GLN A 7 4.11 6.74 -1.24
N LYS A 8 3.09 7.26 -0.60
CA LYS A 8 2.51 6.69 0.61
C LYS A 8 1.30 5.84 0.26
N PHE A 9 1.18 4.66 0.87
CA PHE A 9 0.02 3.80 0.68
C PHE A 9 -0.63 3.49 2.02
N GLN A 10 -1.91 3.77 2.14
CA GLN A 10 -2.71 3.47 3.31
C GLN A 10 -3.70 2.35 3.01
N PHE A 11 -3.67 1.29 3.81
CA PHE A 11 -4.73 0.29 3.83
C PHE A 11 -5.89 0.77 4.69
N ILE A 12 -7.10 0.65 4.17
CA ILE A 12 -8.35 0.92 4.89
C ILE A 12 -9.24 -0.33 4.80
N ASP A 13 -10.00 -0.62 5.84
CA ASP A 13 -10.91 -1.76 5.96
C ASP A 13 -12.39 -1.34 5.98
N ASP A 14 -12.63 -0.04 5.98
CA ASP A 14 -13.94 0.57 5.79
C ASP A 14 -13.92 1.62 4.67
N LEU A 15 -15.10 2.02 4.20
CA LEU A 15 -15.28 3.04 3.16
C LEU A 15 -15.52 4.44 3.74
N ASN A 16 -15.11 4.66 5.00
CA ASN A 16 -15.31 5.92 5.67
C ASN A 16 -14.17 6.90 5.35
N ILE A 17 -14.51 8.10 4.86
CA ILE A 17 -13.54 9.16 4.57
C ILE A 17 -12.75 9.56 5.82
N LYS A 18 -13.34 9.45 7.02
CA LYS A 18 -12.67 9.78 8.29
C LYS A 18 -11.51 8.82 8.64
N SER A 19 -11.45 7.63 8.03
CA SER A 19 -10.36 6.67 8.22
C SER A 19 -9.09 7.03 7.40
N ILE A 20 -9.22 7.95 6.45
CA ILE A 20 -8.10 8.42 5.63
C ILE A 20 -7.21 9.35 6.46
N SER A 21 -5.90 9.22 6.28
CA SER A 21 -4.90 10.11 6.89
C SER A 21 -5.18 11.58 6.55
N LYS A 22 -4.94 12.48 7.50
CA LYS A 22 -4.99 13.92 7.26
C LYS A 22 -3.87 14.40 6.33
N ASP A 23 -2.69 13.78 6.42
CA ASP A 23 -1.60 14.01 5.47
C ASP A 23 -1.85 13.20 4.20
N ILE A 24 -2.37 13.88 3.19
CA ILE A 24 -2.69 13.33 1.87
C ILE A 24 -1.59 13.53 0.84
N THR A 25 -0.45 14.10 1.23
CA THR A 25 0.68 14.35 0.32
C THR A 25 1.21 13.03 -0.23
N ASN A 26 1.16 12.84 -1.57
CA ASN A 26 1.52 11.60 -2.24
C ASN A 26 0.84 10.35 -1.66
N LEU A 27 -0.42 10.47 -1.27
CA LEU A 27 -1.19 9.37 -0.71
C LEU A 27 -1.92 8.58 -1.80
N SER A 28 -1.90 7.27 -1.67
CA SER A 28 -2.82 6.33 -2.32
C SER A 28 -3.52 5.51 -1.25
N ILE A 29 -4.77 5.12 -1.48
CA ILE A 29 -5.49 4.24 -0.56
C ILE A 29 -5.77 2.89 -1.21
N ILE A 30 -5.78 1.86 -0.37
CA ILE A 30 -6.11 0.49 -0.76
C ILE A 30 -7.21 0.00 0.16
N TYR A 31 -8.43 -0.12 -0.38
CA TYR A 31 -9.53 -0.74 0.36
C TYR A 31 -9.32 -2.25 0.43
N ARG A 32 -9.18 -2.78 1.64
CA ARG A 32 -8.88 -4.19 1.90
C ARG A 32 -9.83 -4.76 2.96
N ASN A 33 -11.01 -5.15 2.50
CA ASN A 33 -11.95 -5.87 3.32
C ASN A 33 -12.51 -7.05 2.52
N TYR A 34 -12.29 -8.27 3.02
CA TYR A 34 -12.69 -9.50 2.33
C TYR A 34 -14.03 -10.06 2.81
N SER A 35 -14.48 -9.67 4.01
CA SER A 35 -15.65 -10.22 4.67
C SER A 35 -16.93 -9.42 4.43
N LYS A 36 -16.80 -8.10 4.25
CA LYS A 36 -17.98 -7.22 4.12
C LYS A 36 -18.41 -7.06 2.68
N LYS A 37 -19.72 -7.09 2.45
CA LYS A 37 -20.32 -6.68 1.18
C LYS A 37 -20.06 -5.18 0.97
N ILE A 38 -19.68 -4.81 -0.25
CA ILE A 38 -19.42 -3.41 -0.58
C ILE A 38 -20.76 -2.66 -0.68
N LYS A 39 -20.85 -1.57 0.06
CA LYS A 39 -21.97 -0.63 -0.06
C LYS A 39 -21.65 0.38 -1.16
N SER A 40 -22.32 0.25 -2.29
CA SER A 40 -22.09 1.06 -3.50
C SER A 40 -22.09 2.56 -3.23
N LYS A 41 -23.03 3.07 -2.44
CA LYS A 41 -23.14 4.50 -2.09
C LYS A 41 -21.89 5.00 -1.36
N GLU A 42 -21.37 4.22 -0.41
CA GLU A 42 -20.15 4.57 0.35
C GLU A 42 -18.89 4.55 -0.54
N LEU A 43 -18.78 3.54 -1.41
CA LEU A 43 -17.67 3.42 -2.34
C LEU A 43 -17.63 4.59 -3.33
N ILE A 44 -18.78 4.98 -3.89
CA ILE A 44 -18.89 6.12 -4.81
C ILE A 44 -18.49 7.42 -4.10
N LYS A 45 -18.99 7.66 -2.89
CA LYS A 45 -18.60 8.84 -2.08
C LYS A 45 -17.09 8.88 -1.84
N LEU A 46 -16.50 7.75 -1.48
CA LEU A 46 -15.06 7.65 -1.25
C LEU A 46 -14.26 7.89 -2.55
N LYS A 47 -14.69 7.31 -3.68
CA LYS A 47 -14.09 7.55 -5.00
C LYS A 47 -14.11 9.04 -5.35
N GLN A 48 -15.25 9.71 -5.19
CA GLN A 48 -15.38 11.15 -5.47
C GLN A 48 -14.45 11.99 -4.60
N PHE A 49 -14.36 11.67 -3.30
CA PHE A 49 -13.42 12.30 -2.40
C PHE A 49 -11.98 12.12 -2.86
N CYS A 50 -11.59 10.88 -3.19
CA CYS A 50 -10.24 10.57 -3.68
C CYS A 50 -9.91 11.34 -4.96
N LYS A 51 -10.83 11.38 -5.92
CA LYS A 51 -10.68 12.16 -7.16
C LYS A 51 -10.46 13.64 -6.89
N LYS A 52 -11.30 14.25 -6.03
CA LYS A 52 -11.17 15.68 -5.64
C LYS A 52 -9.82 15.97 -4.97
N LYS A 53 -9.28 15.04 -4.21
CA LYS A 53 -8.02 15.18 -3.49
C LYS A 53 -6.79 14.64 -4.25
N ARG A 54 -6.95 14.16 -5.48
CA ARG A 54 -5.90 13.54 -6.31
C ARG A 54 -5.24 12.33 -5.63
N ILE A 55 -6.01 11.59 -4.82
CA ILE A 55 -5.60 10.36 -4.17
C ILE A 55 -5.97 9.20 -5.08
N LYS A 56 -5.02 8.31 -5.41
CA LYS A 56 -5.32 7.09 -6.14
C LYS A 56 -6.03 6.09 -5.26
N PHE A 57 -7.10 5.50 -5.77
CA PHE A 57 -7.94 4.56 -5.05
C PHE A 57 -7.87 3.17 -5.65
N TYR A 58 -7.29 2.23 -4.91
CA TYR A 58 -7.18 0.82 -5.26
C TYR A 58 -8.13 -0.03 -4.43
N ILE A 59 -8.63 -1.11 -5.04
CA ILE A 59 -9.44 -2.10 -4.33
C ILE A 59 -8.75 -3.45 -4.31
N SER A 60 -8.83 -4.15 -3.17
CA SER A 60 -8.14 -5.43 -3.00
C SER A 60 -9.00 -6.59 -3.48
N ASN A 61 -8.44 -7.36 -4.44
CA ASN A 61 -8.96 -8.67 -4.87
C ASN A 61 -10.41 -8.69 -5.42
N LYS A 62 -10.94 -7.53 -5.81
CA LYS A 62 -12.31 -7.35 -6.30
C LYS A 62 -12.28 -6.71 -7.69
N ILE A 63 -12.06 -7.57 -8.70
CA ILE A 63 -11.87 -7.13 -10.08
C ILE A 63 -13.15 -6.52 -10.68
N GLU A 64 -14.30 -7.13 -10.40
CA GLU A 64 -15.59 -6.67 -10.91
C GLU A 64 -15.94 -5.29 -10.40
N GLU A 65 -15.71 -5.04 -9.10
CA GLU A 65 -15.90 -3.73 -8.52
C GLU A 65 -14.88 -2.70 -9.02
N CYS A 66 -13.64 -3.13 -9.25
CA CYS A 66 -12.62 -2.26 -9.83
C CYS A 66 -13.06 -1.74 -11.20
N LEU A 67 -13.59 -2.62 -12.05
CA LEU A 67 -14.09 -2.28 -13.38
C LEU A 67 -15.41 -1.50 -13.31
N LYS A 68 -16.40 -2.02 -12.58
CA LYS A 68 -17.73 -1.43 -12.45
C LYS A 68 -17.70 0.02 -11.98
N TYR A 69 -16.83 0.31 -11.01
CA TYR A 69 -16.71 1.66 -10.45
C TYR A 69 -15.56 2.46 -11.04
N ASP A 70 -14.87 1.92 -12.06
CA ASP A 70 -13.76 2.58 -12.73
C ASP A 70 -12.76 3.19 -11.71
N LEU A 71 -12.19 2.31 -10.88
CA LEU A 71 -11.19 2.70 -9.88
C LEU A 71 -9.80 2.81 -10.52
N ASP A 72 -8.86 3.44 -9.85
CA ASP A 72 -7.49 3.64 -10.35
C ASP A 72 -6.71 2.32 -10.52
N GLY A 73 -7.14 1.25 -9.83
CA GLY A 73 -6.54 -0.05 -10.02
C GLY A 73 -6.91 -1.11 -9.00
N LEU A 74 -6.25 -2.26 -9.17
CA LEU A 74 -6.46 -3.46 -8.37
C LEU A 74 -5.23 -3.77 -7.52
N TYR A 75 -5.45 -4.10 -6.24
CA TYR A 75 -4.43 -4.68 -5.38
C TYR A 75 -4.62 -6.20 -5.28
N ILE A 76 -3.57 -6.96 -5.64
CA ILE A 76 -3.55 -8.42 -5.59
C ILE A 76 -2.73 -8.86 -4.37
N PRO A 77 -3.36 -9.43 -3.32
CA PRO A 77 -2.65 -9.92 -2.14
C PRO A 77 -1.76 -11.12 -2.47
N SER A 78 -0.78 -11.39 -1.61
CA SER A 78 0.23 -12.46 -1.81
C SER A 78 -0.41 -13.84 -1.96
N PHE A 79 -1.48 -14.12 -1.22
CA PHE A 79 -2.18 -15.41 -1.28
C PHE A 79 -2.94 -15.63 -2.60
N ASN A 80 -3.32 -14.58 -3.34
CA ASN A 80 -3.99 -14.76 -4.63
C ASN A 80 -2.97 -15.04 -5.72
N LYS A 81 -3.03 -16.26 -6.28
CA LYS A 81 -2.16 -16.76 -7.35
C LYS A 81 -2.84 -16.78 -8.72
N GLN A 82 -4.14 -16.40 -8.81
CA GLN A 82 -4.90 -16.42 -10.05
C GLN A 82 -4.42 -15.32 -11.02
N ASN A 83 -4.38 -15.64 -12.31
CA ASN A 83 -4.07 -14.64 -13.33
C ASN A 83 -5.33 -13.85 -13.69
N LEU A 84 -5.46 -12.66 -13.14
CA LEU A 84 -6.61 -11.77 -13.31
C LEU A 84 -6.44 -10.76 -14.44
N THR A 85 -5.26 -10.71 -15.07
CA THR A 85 -4.91 -9.65 -16.04
C THR A 85 -5.73 -9.65 -17.31
N LYS A 86 -6.21 -10.83 -17.75
CA LYS A 86 -7.03 -10.96 -18.97
C LYS A 86 -8.33 -10.14 -18.92
N LYS A 87 -8.81 -9.80 -17.71
CA LYS A 87 -10.06 -9.06 -17.50
C LYS A 87 -9.87 -7.56 -17.30
N LEU A 88 -8.62 -7.08 -17.13
CA LEU A 88 -8.33 -5.68 -16.82
C LEU A 88 -7.80 -4.95 -18.05
N ASN A 89 -8.28 -3.72 -18.27
CA ASN A 89 -7.66 -2.80 -19.20
C ASN A 89 -6.41 -2.20 -18.56
N LEU A 90 -5.24 -2.80 -18.85
CA LEU A 90 -3.95 -2.44 -18.27
C LEU A 90 -3.48 -1.02 -18.62
N ASN A 91 -4.08 -0.38 -19.63
CA ASN A 91 -3.77 1.00 -19.97
C ASN A 91 -4.45 1.99 -19.02
N ARG A 92 -5.57 1.60 -18.45
CA ARG A 92 -6.38 2.46 -17.58
C ARG A 92 -6.18 2.15 -16.10
N GLN A 93 -6.19 0.87 -15.72
CA GLN A 93 -6.03 0.45 -14.32
C GLN A 93 -4.60 0.03 -14.02
N THR A 94 -4.06 0.48 -12.90
CA THR A 94 -2.77 0.03 -12.40
C THR A 94 -2.95 -1.21 -11.51
N ILE A 95 -2.25 -2.30 -11.84
CA ILE A 95 -2.21 -3.48 -10.99
C ILE A 95 -1.03 -3.34 -10.02
N ILE A 96 -1.32 -3.49 -8.74
CA ILE A 96 -0.34 -3.51 -7.66
C ILE A 96 -0.51 -4.79 -6.86
N GLY A 97 0.54 -5.30 -6.23
CA GLY A 97 0.42 -6.57 -5.50
C GLY A 97 1.41 -6.68 -4.36
N SER A 98 1.23 -7.69 -3.48
CA SER A 98 2.18 -7.96 -2.39
C SER A 98 2.87 -9.29 -2.55
N ALA A 99 4.11 -9.35 -2.06
CA ALA A 99 4.99 -10.51 -2.07
C ALA A 99 5.88 -10.53 -0.83
N HIS A 100 6.35 -11.73 -0.45
CA HIS A 100 7.24 -11.96 0.69
C HIS A 100 8.61 -12.52 0.29
N ASN A 101 8.75 -13.02 -0.94
CA ASN A 101 9.94 -13.67 -1.45
C ASN A 101 10.01 -13.59 -2.98
N HIS A 102 11.12 -14.05 -3.57
CA HIS A 102 11.37 -14.03 -5.02
C HIS A 102 10.30 -14.79 -5.83
N ILE A 103 9.82 -15.93 -5.33
CA ILE A 103 8.81 -16.75 -6.03
C ILE A 103 7.50 -15.97 -6.13
N GLU A 104 7.07 -15.34 -5.03
CA GLU A 104 5.86 -14.52 -5.01
C GLU A 104 6.02 -13.25 -5.87
N ILE A 105 7.21 -12.63 -5.89
CA ILE A 105 7.48 -11.48 -6.77
C ILE A 105 7.30 -11.89 -8.23
N ARG A 106 7.91 -12.99 -8.69
CA ARG A 106 7.74 -13.50 -10.05
C ARG A 106 6.26 -13.73 -10.38
N LYS A 107 5.52 -14.34 -9.45
CA LYS A 107 4.08 -14.55 -9.62
C LYS A 107 3.31 -13.24 -9.76
N LYS A 108 3.66 -12.19 -9.00
CA LYS A 108 3.04 -10.86 -9.12
C LYS A 108 3.39 -10.20 -10.47
N ILE A 109 4.59 -10.41 -10.99
CA ILE A 109 4.98 -9.93 -12.31
C ILE A 109 4.15 -10.60 -13.40
N GLU A 110 4.00 -11.92 -13.35
CA GLU A 110 3.12 -12.69 -14.26
C GLU A 110 1.66 -12.21 -14.19
N GLN A 111 1.21 -11.77 -13.01
CA GLN A 111 -0.10 -11.17 -12.79
C GLN A 111 -0.17 -9.70 -13.28
N GLY A 112 0.87 -9.17 -13.93
CA GLY A 112 0.91 -7.80 -14.47
C GLY A 112 1.08 -6.71 -13.42
N CYS A 113 1.52 -7.02 -12.20
CA CYS A 113 1.75 -6.02 -11.18
C CYS A 113 2.90 -5.09 -11.57
N LYS A 114 2.62 -3.80 -11.71
CA LYS A 114 3.63 -2.75 -11.97
C LYS A 114 4.34 -2.30 -10.70
N ILE A 115 3.66 -2.40 -9.54
CA ILE A 115 4.17 -2.02 -8.23
C ILE A 115 4.01 -3.20 -7.28
N ILE A 116 5.09 -3.56 -6.58
CA ILE A 116 5.12 -4.73 -5.68
C ILE A 116 5.42 -4.28 -4.25
N PHE A 117 4.53 -4.63 -3.34
CA PHE A 117 4.69 -4.43 -1.90
C PHE A 117 5.48 -5.60 -1.35
N LEU A 118 6.74 -5.37 -1.03
CA LEU A 118 7.62 -6.38 -0.44
C LEU A 118 7.58 -6.27 1.08
N SER A 119 7.27 -7.37 1.75
CA SER A 119 7.00 -7.39 3.20
C SER A 119 7.35 -8.70 3.89
N PRO A 120 7.56 -8.69 5.22
CA PRO A 120 7.67 -7.50 6.04
C PRO A 120 9.10 -6.93 6.03
N LEU A 121 9.24 -5.60 5.94
CA LEU A 121 10.56 -4.98 5.97
C LEU A 121 11.20 -5.11 7.35
N PHE A 122 10.49 -4.70 8.40
CA PHE A 122 10.95 -4.80 9.79
C PHE A 122 10.09 -5.76 10.60
N LYS A 123 10.54 -6.07 11.82
CA LYS A 123 9.85 -6.96 12.74
C LYS A 123 8.38 -6.52 12.96
N THR A 124 7.49 -7.48 12.85
CA THR A 124 6.06 -7.37 13.18
C THR A 124 5.72 -8.45 14.18
N TYR A 125 4.45 -8.79 14.37
CA TYR A 125 4.05 -10.01 15.10
C TYR A 125 4.54 -11.31 14.42
N LYS A 126 4.91 -11.24 13.14
CA LYS A 126 5.55 -12.34 12.41
C LYS A 126 7.04 -12.37 12.74
N LEU A 127 7.58 -13.58 13.00
CA LEU A 127 8.97 -13.77 13.41
C LEU A 127 9.98 -13.45 12.29
N LYS A 128 9.63 -13.72 11.01
CA LYS A 128 10.52 -13.51 9.87
C LYS A 128 10.30 -12.12 9.25
N TYR A 129 11.37 -11.39 9.03
CA TYR A 129 11.39 -10.09 8.32
C TYR A 129 12.67 -9.98 7.47
N LEU A 130 12.67 -9.05 6.53
CA LEU A 130 13.75 -8.91 5.55
C LEU A 130 14.93 -8.10 6.07
N ASP A 131 14.65 -7.02 6.81
CA ASP A 131 15.56 -5.92 7.08
C ASP A 131 16.13 -5.27 5.80
N ILE A 132 16.92 -4.19 5.96
CA ILE A 132 17.41 -3.38 4.83
C ILE A 132 18.28 -4.21 3.86
N PRO A 133 19.28 -4.99 4.31
CA PRO A 133 20.13 -5.74 3.39
C PRO A 133 19.36 -6.77 2.55
N ARG A 134 18.56 -7.60 3.20
CA ARG A 134 17.76 -8.64 2.49
C ARG A 134 16.70 -8.04 1.57
N PHE A 135 16.09 -6.93 1.97
CA PHE A 135 15.13 -6.23 1.11
C PHE A 135 15.82 -5.73 -0.17
N ASN A 136 17.00 -5.07 -0.05
CA ASN A 136 17.76 -4.61 -1.20
C ASN A 136 18.18 -5.78 -2.10
N LEU A 137 18.75 -6.83 -1.54
CA LEU A 137 19.14 -8.03 -2.28
C LEU A 137 17.94 -8.64 -3.05
N THR A 138 16.80 -8.75 -2.39
CA THR A 138 15.59 -9.30 -3.01
C THR A 138 15.12 -8.45 -4.18
N LYS A 139 15.06 -7.13 -4.03
CA LYS A 139 14.55 -6.25 -5.10
C LYS A 139 15.51 -6.09 -6.28
N MET A 140 16.83 -6.19 -6.06
CA MET A 140 17.84 -5.99 -7.12
C MET A 140 17.66 -6.92 -8.32
N SER A 141 17.08 -8.10 -8.11
CA SER A 141 16.79 -9.07 -9.17
C SER A 141 15.62 -8.67 -10.10
N PHE A 142 14.95 -7.54 -9.84
CA PHE A 142 13.73 -7.15 -10.56
C PHE A 142 13.71 -5.66 -10.90
N LYS A 143 13.14 -5.34 -12.07
CA LYS A 143 13.00 -3.94 -12.56
C LYS A 143 11.73 -3.23 -12.09
N ASN A 144 10.87 -3.92 -11.32
CA ASN A 144 9.60 -3.38 -10.86
C ASN A 144 9.77 -2.25 -9.83
N LYS A 145 8.73 -1.43 -9.67
CA LYS A 145 8.65 -0.47 -8.58
C LYS A 145 8.32 -1.18 -7.28
N PHE A 146 9.13 -0.98 -6.23
CA PHE A 146 8.90 -1.60 -4.93
C PHE A 146 8.39 -0.62 -3.90
N VAL A 147 7.47 -1.10 -3.06
CA VAL A 147 6.94 -0.44 -1.88
C VAL A 147 7.33 -1.25 -0.66
N ALA A 148 7.98 -0.61 0.30
CA ALA A 148 8.29 -1.26 1.58
C ALA A 148 7.05 -1.32 2.46
N LEU A 149 6.75 -2.49 3.00
CA LEU A 149 5.59 -2.75 3.84
C LEU A 149 5.97 -3.58 5.06
N GLY A 150 5.35 -3.28 6.21
CA GLY A 150 5.43 -4.05 7.45
C GLY A 150 6.52 -3.60 8.41
N GLY A 151 6.10 -3.37 9.66
CA GLY A 151 6.96 -2.96 10.76
C GLY A 151 7.50 -1.53 10.67
N ILE A 152 7.08 -0.73 9.69
CA ILE A 152 7.52 0.66 9.52
C ILE A 152 6.75 1.55 10.51
N GLY A 153 7.49 2.33 11.30
CA GLY A 153 6.95 3.26 12.27
C GLY A 153 7.94 4.38 12.58
N GLU A 154 7.60 5.31 13.49
CA GLU A 154 8.42 6.49 13.80
C GLU A 154 9.86 6.14 14.19
N LYS A 155 10.04 5.04 14.94
CA LYS A 155 11.37 4.62 15.44
C LYS A 155 12.33 4.16 14.33
N ASN A 156 11.83 3.75 13.17
CA ASN A 156 12.65 3.15 12.12
C ASN A 156 12.43 3.72 10.72
N ILE A 157 11.53 4.70 10.56
CA ILE A 157 11.25 5.35 9.27
C ILE A 157 12.51 5.97 8.64
N HIS A 158 13.46 6.46 9.47
CA HIS A 158 14.73 7.01 8.98
C HIS A 158 15.56 5.97 8.23
N LYS A 159 15.51 4.68 8.62
CA LYS A 159 16.22 3.59 7.95
C LYS A 159 15.68 3.33 6.54
N VAL A 160 14.40 3.66 6.28
CA VAL A 160 13.81 3.50 4.95
C VAL A 160 14.47 4.41 3.90
N LYS A 161 15.11 5.51 4.33
CA LYS A 161 15.89 6.39 3.45
C LYS A 161 17.07 5.67 2.78
N MET A 162 17.55 4.56 3.36
CA MET A 162 18.60 3.72 2.80
C MET A 162 18.11 2.84 1.64
N LEU A 163 16.80 2.80 1.39
CA LEU A 163 16.19 2.04 0.31
C LEU A 163 15.92 2.96 -0.88
N ASN A 164 16.36 2.56 -2.06
CA ASN A 164 15.91 3.17 -3.32
C ASN A 164 14.59 2.49 -3.73
N ILE A 165 13.45 3.03 -3.29
CA ILE A 165 12.12 2.47 -3.46
C ILE A 165 11.11 3.52 -3.95
N TYR A 166 10.03 3.02 -4.54
CA TYR A 166 8.94 3.87 -5.02
C TYR A 166 8.09 4.44 -3.89
N GLY A 167 7.88 3.67 -2.82
CA GLY A 167 6.98 4.11 -1.76
C GLY A 167 7.03 3.26 -0.51
N ILE A 168 6.22 3.66 0.44
CA ILE A 168 6.09 3.02 1.75
C ILE A 168 4.63 2.77 2.12
N SER A 169 4.42 1.75 2.93
CA SER A 169 3.13 1.47 3.55
C SER A 169 3.32 0.91 4.95
N GLY A 170 2.48 1.36 5.87
CA GLY A 170 2.54 0.89 7.26
C GLY A 170 1.24 1.18 7.99
N ILE A 171 0.69 0.18 8.69
CA ILE A 171 -0.56 0.33 9.43
C ILE A 171 -0.40 1.33 10.58
N THR A 172 0.73 1.27 11.29
CA THR A 172 1.02 2.12 12.45
C THR A 172 1.30 3.58 12.09
N MET A 173 1.75 3.85 10.86
CA MET A 173 2.00 5.22 10.38
C MET A 173 0.72 6.08 10.34
N TYR A 174 -0.45 5.45 10.20
CA TYR A 174 -1.73 6.12 10.02
C TYR A 174 -2.65 6.01 11.24
N LYS A 175 -2.27 5.23 12.25
CA LYS A 175 -3.01 5.18 13.51
C LYS A 175 -2.79 6.49 14.28
N LYS A 176 -3.87 7.16 14.67
CA LYS A 176 -3.80 8.31 15.59
C LYS A 176 -3.14 7.85 16.88
N LYS A 177 -2.13 8.57 17.37
CA LYS A 177 -1.64 8.39 18.74
C LYS A 177 -2.82 8.61 19.70
N PRO A 178 -3.00 7.76 20.72
CA PRO A 178 -3.95 8.08 21.80
C PRO A 178 -3.58 9.45 22.39
N ALA A 179 -4.58 10.22 22.81
CA ALA A 179 -4.43 11.60 23.30
C ALA A 179 -3.48 11.76 24.49
N SER A 180 -3.15 10.69 25.20
CA SER A 180 -2.24 10.65 26.36
C SER A 180 -0.76 10.93 26.04
N PHE A 181 -0.36 11.12 24.78
CA PHE A 181 1.05 11.37 24.40
C PHE A 181 1.37 12.85 24.12
N LYS A 182 0.50 13.80 24.50
CA LYS A 182 0.73 15.24 24.34
C LYS A 182 1.48 15.93 25.48
N ALA A 183 1.96 15.20 26.48
CA ALA A 183 2.76 15.77 27.55
C ALA A 183 4.23 15.34 27.38
N GLY A 184 5.08 16.18 26.78
CA GLY A 184 6.51 15.97 26.86
C GLY A 184 7.41 16.43 25.72
N PHE A 185 7.00 17.42 24.91
CA PHE A 185 7.94 18.07 23.97
C PHE A 185 7.73 19.59 23.92
N ASN A 186 7.83 20.24 25.09
CA ASN A 186 8.27 21.62 25.18
C ASN A 186 9.38 21.62 26.23
N LYS A 187 10.63 21.55 25.75
CA LYS A 187 11.86 22.09 26.39
C LYS A 187 13.06 21.39 25.73
N PHE A 188 13.81 22.21 25.14
CA PHE A 188 15.17 22.30 24.63
C PHE A 188 15.25 22.55 23.15
#